data_7bf1c9ba280fd0fad27fd5eb131ac327
#
_entry.id   7bf1c9ba280fd0fad27fd5eb131ac327
#
_cell.length_a   1.000
_cell.length_b   1.000
_cell.length_c   1.000
_cell.angle_alpha   90.00
_cell.angle_beta   90.00
_cell.angle_gamma   90.00
#
_symmetry.space_group_name_H-M   'P 1'
#
loop_
_entity.id
_entity.type
_entity.pdbx_description
1 polymer ?
#
loop_
_entity_poly.entity_id
_entity_poly.type
_entity_poly.pdbx_seq_one_letter_code
_entity_poly.pdbx_strand_id
1 'polypeptide(L)'
;MTSRREFVAKGFGTALVAAVTPPIRAQEPRSAHGQSRAGAPKSGRTTGKTALRWEVFVTPSIPVITSDLAPGEKERPWPPISSTVIYGERDAVLVDAFITVEQSRALANWVAASGKNLTTICATHGHGDHFFGVSTVLERFPDARFVARPDVVAIMRQQASPESLATFWNPRFPGQISSHLVIAEELTGDVIDLEGHDVVIVPLGFTDTDNTTCLHVPSIGLIVAGDAAYNGVHLRLVESNQQGKRQEWIAALDKMESLKPRAVVAGHKRIGNEDSPRIIAESRKYIRDFERLAMTTTTAQELYDQMLKLYPGWLNRGALWSSARAIKT
;
A
#
# COMPACT_ATOMS: atom_id res chain seq x y z
N MET A 1 39.21 8.28 -39.63
CA MET A 1 39.53 6.84 -39.76
C MET A 1 38.75 6.18 -38.65
N THR A 2 37.57 5.77 -39.00
CA THR A 2 36.97 4.42 -39.12
C THR A 2 37.15 3.46 -37.91
N SER A 3 36.09 3.16 -37.19
CA SER A 3 35.53 1.82 -37.23
C SER A 3 34.16 1.72 -36.45
N ARG A 4 33.12 1.46 -37.24
CA ARG A 4 31.82 0.95 -36.75
C ARG A 4 31.99 -0.53 -36.33
N ARG A 5 31.39 -0.94 -35.24
CA ARG A 5 31.10 -2.35 -34.99
C ARG A 5 29.60 -2.54 -34.86
N GLU A 6 29.06 -3.27 -35.81
CA GLU A 6 27.71 -3.80 -35.87
C GLU A 6 27.55 -4.89 -34.82
N PHE A 7 26.41 -4.87 -34.10
CA PHE A 7 25.99 -6.01 -33.26
C PHE A 7 24.80 -6.70 -33.93
N VAL A 8 25.06 -7.95 -34.34
CA VAL A 8 24.11 -8.88 -34.96
C VAL A 8 23.13 -9.38 -33.92
N ALA A 9 21.83 -9.18 -34.16
CA ALA A 9 20.75 -9.79 -33.41
C ALA A 9 20.57 -11.25 -33.85
N LYS A 10 20.68 -12.20 -32.92
CA LYS A 10 20.24 -13.59 -33.10
C LYS A 10 18.84 -13.75 -32.54
N GLY A 11 17.88 -13.99 -33.43
CA GLY A 11 16.53 -14.37 -33.07
C GLY A 11 16.46 -15.83 -32.59
N PHE A 12 15.75 -16.07 -31.52
CA PHE A 12 15.30 -17.39 -31.10
C PHE A 12 13.83 -17.53 -31.43
N GLY A 13 13.53 -18.42 -32.36
CA GLY A 13 12.16 -18.84 -32.67
C GLY A 13 11.67 -19.83 -31.64
N THR A 14 10.51 -19.59 -31.07
CA THR A 14 9.75 -20.51 -30.25
C THR A 14 8.67 -21.18 -31.10
N ALA A 15 8.74 -22.50 -31.25
CA ALA A 15 7.75 -23.30 -31.95
C ALA A 15 6.51 -23.50 -31.06
N LEU A 16 5.35 -23.17 -31.61
CA LEU A 16 4.04 -23.48 -31.02
C LEU A 16 3.70 -24.95 -31.36
N VAL A 17 3.51 -25.81 -30.36
CA VAL A 17 2.92 -27.10 -30.48
C VAL A 17 1.43 -27.03 -30.17
N ALA A 18 0.60 -27.20 -31.17
CA ALA A 18 -0.85 -27.29 -31.02
C ALA A 18 -1.25 -28.72 -30.65
N ALA A 19 -1.88 -28.88 -29.48
CA ALA A 19 -2.49 -30.18 -29.10
C ALA A 19 -3.94 -30.23 -29.62
N VAL A 20 -4.22 -31.19 -30.46
CA VAL A 20 -5.54 -31.52 -31.01
C VAL A 20 -6.23 -32.50 -30.08
N THR A 21 -7.36 -32.17 -29.51
CA THR A 21 -8.26 -33.06 -28.76
C THR A 21 -9.41 -33.53 -29.68
N PRO A 22 -9.80 -34.80 -29.69
CA PRO A 22 -10.90 -35.32 -30.52
C PRO A 22 -12.27 -35.08 -29.84
N PRO A 23 -13.38 -35.06 -30.61
CA PRO A 23 -14.72 -34.77 -30.11
C PRO A 23 -15.37 -35.97 -29.43
N ILE A 24 -16.02 -35.74 -28.30
CA ILE A 24 -16.85 -36.71 -27.58
C ILE A 24 -18.25 -36.70 -28.20
N ARG A 25 -18.70 -37.92 -28.58
CA ARG A 25 -19.99 -38.23 -29.22
C ARG A 25 -21.11 -38.21 -28.17
N ALA A 26 -22.16 -37.44 -28.42
CA ALA A 26 -23.36 -37.39 -27.59
C ALA A 26 -24.20 -38.67 -27.77
N GLN A 27 -24.67 -39.24 -26.66
CA GLN A 27 -25.70 -40.27 -26.60
C GLN A 27 -27.01 -39.63 -26.10
N GLU A 28 -28.08 -39.83 -26.88
CA GLU A 28 -29.45 -39.42 -26.49
C GLU A 28 -30.02 -40.45 -25.50
N PRO A 29 -30.86 -39.97 -24.51
CA PRO A 29 -31.64 -40.88 -23.68
C PRO A 29 -33.10 -40.94 -24.17
N ARG A 30 -33.61 -42.17 -24.11
CA ARG A 30 -34.99 -42.60 -24.44
C ARG A 30 -36.01 -42.00 -23.48
N SER A 31 -37.16 -41.65 -24.01
CA SER A 31 -38.38 -41.20 -23.34
C SER A 31 -39.04 -42.32 -22.48
N ALA A 32 -39.47 -41.96 -21.26
CA ALA A 32 -40.52 -42.68 -20.54
C ALA A 32 -41.47 -41.67 -19.89
N HIS A 33 -42.76 -41.83 -20.20
CA HIS A 33 -43.88 -41.06 -19.68
C HIS A 33 -44.16 -41.39 -18.21
N GLY A 34 -44.48 -40.36 -17.40
CA GLY A 34 -45.02 -40.53 -16.05
C GLY A 34 -45.41 -39.19 -15.48
N GLN A 35 -46.73 -38.91 -15.53
CA GLN A 35 -47.32 -37.72 -14.93
C GLN A 35 -47.35 -37.79 -13.41
N SER A 36 -46.90 -36.72 -12.73
CA SER A 36 -47.43 -36.35 -11.42
C SER A 36 -47.13 -34.83 -11.19
N ARG A 37 -48.23 -34.04 -11.08
CA ARG A 37 -48.22 -32.64 -10.67
C ARG A 37 -47.94 -32.60 -9.15
N ALA A 38 -46.78 -32.10 -8.74
CA ALA A 38 -46.56 -31.59 -7.39
C ALA A 38 -45.84 -30.26 -7.53
N GLY A 39 -46.29 -29.25 -6.76
CA GLY A 39 -45.88 -27.86 -6.87
C GLY A 39 -44.38 -27.65 -6.73
N ALA A 40 -43.81 -26.86 -7.62
CA ALA A 40 -42.42 -26.44 -7.58
C ALA A 40 -42.20 -25.56 -6.36
N PRO A 41 -41.19 -25.87 -5.51
CA PRO A 41 -40.76 -24.92 -4.50
C PRO A 41 -40.15 -23.72 -5.23
N LYS A 42 -40.62 -22.51 -4.90
CA LYS A 42 -39.96 -21.28 -5.30
C LYS A 42 -38.55 -21.31 -4.78
N SER A 43 -37.59 -21.56 -5.63
CA SER A 43 -36.16 -21.42 -5.35
C SER A 43 -35.92 -19.96 -4.98
N GLY A 44 -35.90 -19.68 -3.70
CA GLY A 44 -35.36 -18.46 -3.16
C GLY A 44 -33.89 -18.42 -3.54
N ARG A 45 -33.55 -17.64 -4.56
CA ARG A 45 -32.19 -17.30 -4.94
C ARG A 45 -31.64 -16.50 -3.77
N THR A 46 -31.02 -17.15 -2.80
CA THR A 46 -30.13 -16.48 -1.86
C THR A 46 -29.00 -15.93 -2.70
N THR A 47 -29.09 -14.63 -3.02
CA THR A 47 -27.96 -13.88 -3.57
C THR A 47 -26.93 -13.77 -2.47
N GLY A 48 -26.13 -14.83 -2.28
CA GLY A 48 -24.94 -14.77 -1.46
C GLY A 48 -24.03 -13.68 -2.03
N LYS A 49 -23.62 -12.74 -1.17
CA LYS A 49 -22.63 -11.72 -1.57
C LYS A 49 -21.40 -12.43 -2.13
N THR A 50 -20.92 -12.00 -3.29
CA THR A 50 -19.66 -12.52 -3.87
C THR A 50 -18.51 -12.14 -2.94
N ALA A 51 -17.64 -13.09 -2.61
CA ALA A 51 -16.51 -12.84 -1.72
C ALA A 51 -15.56 -11.81 -2.33
N LEU A 52 -15.18 -10.80 -1.53
CA LEU A 52 -14.16 -9.85 -1.93
C LEU A 52 -12.79 -10.50 -2.11
N ARG A 53 -11.99 -9.92 -2.99
CA ARG A 53 -10.57 -10.25 -3.22
C ARG A 53 -9.74 -8.99 -3.07
N TRP A 54 -8.45 -9.15 -3.00
CA TRP A 54 -7.50 -8.04 -2.95
C TRP A 54 -6.18 -8.44 -3.60
N GLU A 55 -5.48 -7.44 -4.11
CA GLU A 55 -4.14 -7.54 -4.68
C GLU A 55 -3.32 -6.32 -4.28
N VAL A 56 -1.99 -6.47 -4.28
CA VAL A 56 -1.05 -5.41 -3.87
C VAL A 56 -0.09 -5.11 -4.99
N PHE A 57 0.00 -3.84 -5.36
CA PHE A 57 1.05 -3.32 -6.21
C PHE A 57 2.14 -2.69 -5.33
N VAL A 58 3.39 -3.12 -5.49
CA VAL A 58 4.52 -2.58 -4.74
C VAL A 58 5.50 -1.97 -5.72
N THR A 59 5.78 -0.66 -5.56
CA THR A 59 6.80 0.01 -6.39
C THR A 59 8.21 -0.39 -5.94
N PRO A 60 9.21 -0.40 -6.83
CA PRO A 60 10.60 -0.44 -6.41
C PRO A 60 10.97 0.85 -5.66
N SER A 61 12.10 0.81 -4.95
CA SER A 61 12.73 2.03 -4.44
C SER A 61 13.09 2.96 -5.60
N ILE A 62 12.89 4.27 -5.41
CA ILE A 62 13.24 5.28 -6.40
C ILE A 62 14.33 6.22 -5.87
N PRO A 63 15.18 6.80 -6.74
CA PRO A 63 16.22 7.73 -6.31
C PRO A 63 15.62 9.02 -5.74
N VAL A 64 16.30 9.57 -4.73
CA VAL A 64 15.98 10.87 -4.12
C VAL A 64 17.17 11.80 -4.24
N ILE A 65 16.94 13.05 -4.65
CA ILE A 65 17.96 14.09 -4.61
C ILE A 65 18.03 14.68 -3.22
N THR A 66 19.12 14.40 -2.51
CA THR A 66 19.33 14.90 -1.14
C THR A 66 20.81 14.84 -0.75
N SER A 67 21.24 15.76 0.10
CA SER A 67 22.54 15.69 0.80
C SER A 67 22.45 14.98 2.15
N ASP A 68 21.24 14.64 2.62
CA ASP A 68 20.99 13.94 3.87
C ASP A 68 21.17 12.43 3.70
N LEU A 69 22.43 12.00 3.71
CA LEU A 69 22.82 10.60 3.53
C LEU A 69 23.06 9.92 4.88
N ALA A 70 22.71 8.65 4.96
CA ALA A 70 23.08 7.82 6.10
C ALA A 70 24.60 7.51 6.07
N PRO A 71 25.24 7.26 7.23
CA PRO A 71 26.64 6.95 7.30
C PRO A 71 27.04 5.78 6.39
N GLY A 72 28.05 6.01 5.55
CA GLY A 72 28.55 5.02 4.59
C GLY A 72 27.72 4.86 3.30
N GLU A 73 26.56 5.49 3.21
CA GLU A 73 25.73 5.44 2.01
C GLU A 73 26.14 6.54 1.01
N LYS A 74 26.03 6.25 -0.28
CA LYS A 74 26.31 7.18 -1.37
C LYS A 74 25.03 7.80 -1.96
N GLU A 75 23.90 7.21 -1.63
CA GLU A 75 22.57 7.60 -2.09
C GLU A 75 21.53 7.33 -0.99
N ARG A 76 20.37 7.96 -1.13
CA ARG A 76 19.23 7.72 -0.25
C ARG A 76 18.00 7.41 -1.09
N PRO A 77 17.74 6.14 -1.40
CA PRO A 77 16.53 5.80 -2.14
C PRO A 77 15.27 6.01 -1.28
N TRP A 78 14.17 6.46 -1.90
CA TRP A 78 12.86 6.38 -1.29
C TRP A 78 12.44 4.90 -1.25
N PRO A 79 11.88 4.42 -0.13
CA PRO A 79 11.55 3.00 0.02
C PRO A 79 10.45 2.55 -0.95
N PRO A 80 10.29 1.23 -1.16
CA PRO A 80 9.14 0.69 -1.86
C PRO A 80 7.84 1.09 -1.15
N ILE A 81 6.84 1.51 -1.93
CA ILE A 81 5.50 1.86 -1.44
C ILE A 81 4.52 0.83 -1.99
N SER A 82 3.52 0.44 -1.21
CA SER A 82 2.45 -0.43 -1.64
C SER A 82 1.13 0.32 -1.81
N SER A 83 0.35 -0.09 -2.79
CA SER A 83 -1.04 0.28 -2.97
C SER A 83 -1.87 -1.00 -3.07
N THR A 84 -3.04 -1.01 -2.45
CA THR A 84 -3.90 -2.21 -2.39
C THR A 84 -5.21 -1.94 -3.15
N VAL A 85 -5.54 -2.81 -4.11
CA VAL A 85 -6.88 -2.86 -4.69
C VAL A 85 -7.71 -3.93 -4.00
N ILE A 86 -8.89 -3.56 -3.52
CA ILE A 86 -9.89 -4.46 -2.94
C ILE A 86 -11.06 -4.48 -3.91
N TYR A 87 -11.52 -5.65 -4.34
CA TYR A 87 -12.54 -5.72 -5.38
C TYR A 87 -13.53 -6.87 -5.17
N GLY A 88 -14.75 -6.64 -5.65
CA GLY A 88 -15.81 -7.62 -5.74
C GLY A 88 -15.97 -8.20 -7.16
N GLU A 89 -17.19 -8.40 -7.57
CA GLU A 89 -17.52 -8.89 -8.92
C GLU A 89 -17.29 -7.80 -9.98
N ARG A 90 -17.72 -6.56 -9.71
CA ARG A 90 -17.70 -5.42 -10.64
C ARG A 90 -16.83 -4.27 -10.19
N ASP A 91 -16.94 -3.91 -8.93
CA ASP A 91 -16.42 -2.67 -8.36
C ASP A 91 -15.15 -2.90 -7.53
N ALA A 92 -14.36 -1.84 -7.41
CA ALA A 92 -13.11 -1.85 -6.65
C ALA A 92 -12.92 -0.57 -5.83
N VAL A 93 -12.20 -0.73 -4.72
CA VAL A 93 -11.63 0.34 -3.90
C VAL A 93 -10.11 0.25 -3.98
N LEU A 94 -9.44 1.36 -4.24
CA LEU A 94 -7.97 1.48 -4.20
C LEU A 94 -7.56 2.16 -2.90
N VAL A 95 -6.55 1.62 -2.23
CA VAL A 95 -6.00 2.17 -0.99
C VAL A 95 -4.58 2.64 -1.23
N ASP A 96 -4.36 3.92 -0.97
CA ASP A 96 -3.14 4.68 -1.21
C ASP A 96 -2.74 4.74 -2.70
N ALA A 97 -1.97 5.75 -3.05
CA ALA A 97 -1.34 5.93 -4.35
C ALA A 97 0.18 6.10 -4.13
N PHE A 98 0.88 6.81 -5.01
CA PHE A 98 2.33 6.96 -4.93
C PHE A 98 2.72 8.44 -5.03
N ILE A 99 4.04 8.71 -5.11
CA ILE A 99 4.58 10.06 -5.19
C ILE A 99 4.55 10.57 -6.63
N THR A 100 5.13 9.80 -7.55
CA THR A 100 5.49 10.29 -8.89
C THR A 100 4.43 9.95 -9.92
N VAL A 101 4.34 10.79 -10.95
CA VAL A 101 3.46 10.57 -12.12
C VAL A 101 3.74 9.21 -12.77
N GLU A 102 5.02 8.83 -12.89
CA GLU A 102 5.41 7.55 -13.49
C GLU A 102 4.89 6.35 -12.68
N GLN A 103 5.14 6.34 -11.35
CA GLN A 103 4.65 5.29 -10.46
C GLN A 103 3.12 5.20 -10.51
N SER A 104 2.44 6.33 -10.48
CA SER A 104 0.97 6.39 -10.44
C SER A 104 0.34 6.03 -11.77
N ARG A 105 1.00 6.29 -12.90
CA ARG A 105 0.58 5.79 -14.20
C ARG A 105 0.71 4.26 -14.29
N ALA A 106 1.79 3.70 -13.76
CA ALA A 106 1.94 2.24 -13.66
C ALA A 106 0.84 1.63 -12.78
N LEU A 107 0.52 2.26 -11.63
CA LEU A 107 -0.59 1.86 -10.77
C LEU A 107 -1.93 1.91 -11.49
N ALA A 108 -2.24 3.01 -12.18
CA ALA A 108 -3.50 3.17 -12.92
C ALA A 108 -3.66 2.09 -14.01
N ASN A 109 -2.57 1.77 -14.72
CA ASN A 109 -2.57 0.70 -15.71
C ASN A 109 -2.80 -0.68 -15.08
N TRP A 110 -2.17 -0.94 -13.93
CA TRP A 110 -2.34 -2.19 -13.20
C TRP A 110 -3.77 -2.35 -12.67
N VAL A 111 -4.36 -1.29 -12.09
CA VAL A 111 -5.78 -1.30 -11.68
C VAL A 111 -6.69 -1.54 -12.88
N ALA A 112 -6.45 -0.88 -14.02
CA ALA A 112 -7.24 -1.06 -15.23
C ALA A 112 -7.17 -2.50 -15.77
N ALA A 113 -6.03 -3.17 -15.64
CA ALA A 113 -5.85 -4.57 -16.07
C ALA A 113 -6.71 -5.55 -15.25
N SER A 114 -7.17 -5.19 -14.05
CA SER A 114 -8.12 -5.98 -13.26
C SER A 114 -9.51 -6.09 -13.93
N GLY A 115 -9.82 -5.18 -14.86
CA GLY A 115 -11.14 -5.07 -15.49
C GLY A 115 -12.25 -4.64 -14.55
N LYS A 116 -11.92 -4.13 -13.36
CA LYS A 116 -12.88 -3.66 -12.35
C LYS A 116 -13.18 -2.17 -12.52
N ASN A 117 -14.38 -1.79 -12.12
CA ASN A 117 -14.80 -0.40 -12.04
C ASN A 117 -14.25 0.20 -10.73
N LEU A 118 -13.23 1.06 -10.80
CA LEU A 118 -12.73 1.76 -9.63
C LEU A 118 -13.72 2.83 -9.20
N THR A 119 -14.39 2.62 -8.07
CA THR A 119 -15.40 3.55 -7.53
C THR A 119 -14.84 4.52 -6.51
N THR A 120 -13.83 4.07 -5.77
CA THR A 120 -13.30 4.84 -4.64
C THR A 120 -11.78 4.65 -4.52
N ILE A 121 -11.09 5.75 -4.24
CA ILE A 121 -9.70 5.78 -3.79
C ILE A 121 -9.73 6.28 -2.35
N CYS A 122 -9.03 5.62 -1.44
CA CYS A 122 -8.94 6.03 -0.04
C CYS A 122 -7.49 6.12 0.39
N ALA A 123 -7.11 7.18 1.10
CA ALA A 123 -5.78 7.28 1.69
C ALA A 123 -5.81 6.91 3.17
N THR A 124 -4.80 6.14 3.61
CA THR A 124 -4.65 5.70 4.99
C THR A 124 -4.21 6.84 5.92
N HIS A 125 -3.38 7.76 5.42
CA HIS A 125 -2.87 8.92 6.15
C HIS A 125 -2.44 10.04 5.20
N GLY A 126 -2.00 11.16 5.74
CA GLY A 126 -1.82 12.40 4.98
C GLY A 126 -0.44 12.61 4.37
N HIS A 127 0.53 11.67 4.44
CA HIS A 127 1.83 11.84 3.80
C HIS A 127 1.73 11.81 2.27
N GLY A 128 2.51 12.68 1.61
CA GLY A 128 2.42 12.89 0.16
C GLY A 128 2.69 11.66 -0.69
N ASP A 129 3.52 10.74 -0.20
CA ASP A 129 3.85 9.48 -0.89
C ASP A 129 2.71 8.45 -0.91
N HIS A 130 1.60 8.73 -0.23
CA HIS A 130 0.40 7.91 -0.24
C HIS A 130 -0.76 8.53 -1.05
N PHE A 131 -0.64 9.81 -1.51
CA PHE A 131 -1.75 10.41 -2.25
C PHE A 131 -1.38 11.35 -3.40
N PHE A 132 -0.15 11.82 -3.55
CA PHE A 132 0.20 12.78 -4.62
C PHE A 132 -0.12 12.26 -6.01
N GLY A 133 0.00 10.96 -6.22
CA GLY A 133 -0.28 10.32 -7.48
C GLY A 133 -1.76 10.09 -7.79
N VAL A 134 -2.68 10.43 -6.87
CA VAL A 134 -4.13 10.22 -7.09
C VAL A 134 -4.63 10.99 -8.31
N SER A 135 -4.14 12.20 -8.57
CA SER A 135 -4.50 12.95 -9.77
C SER A 135 -4.27 12.17 -11.05
N THR A 136 -3.13 11.47 -11.17
CA THR A 136 -2.79 10.62 -12.33
C THR A 136 -3.70 9.38 -12.41
N VAL A 137 -4.10 8.81 -11.26
CA VAL A 137 -5.06 7.69 -11.24
C VAL A 137 -6.44 8.17 -11.71
N LEU A 138 -6.88 9.35 -11.26
CA LEU A 138 -8.16 9.95 -11.65
C LEU A 138 -8.23 10.34 -13.16
N GLU A 139 -7.10 10.64 -13.81
CA GLU A 139 -7.07 10.80 -15.28
C GLU A 139 -7.58 9.54 -15.99
N ARG A 140 -7.33 8.37 -15.44
CA ARG A 140 -7.78 7.08 -15.99
C ARG A 140 -9.15 6.66 -15.48
N PHE A 141 -9.51 7.06 -14.26
CA PHE A 141 -10.75 6.71 -13.57
C PHE A 141 -11.48 7.98 -13.09
N PRO A 142 -12.02 8.81 -14.01
CA PRO A 142 -12.55 10.12 -13.66
C PRO A 142 -13.81 10.06 -12.79
N ASP A 143 -14.52 8.93 -12.77
CA ASP A 143 -15.72 8.73 -11.97
C ASP A 143 -15.40 8.20 -10.54
N ALA A 144 -14.13 7.87 -10.25
CA ALA A 144 -13.72 7.42 -8.93
C ALA A 144 -13.69 8.59 -7.94
N ARG A 145 -14.24 8.40 -6.75
CA ARG A 145 -14.15 9.38 -5.67
C ARG A 145 -12.85 9.18 -4.89
N PHE A 146 -12.14 10.26 -4.63
CA PHE A 146 -11.02 10.23 -3.70
C PHE A 146 -11.47 10.72 -2.33
N VAL A 147 -11.42 9.85 -1.32
CA VAL A 147 -11.94 10.10 0.02
C VAL A 147 -10.91 9.81 1.10
N ALA A 148 -11.01 10.53 2.22
CA ALA A 148 -10.29 10.25 3.46
C ALA A 148 -11.08 10.81 4.65
N ARG A 149 -10.70 10.46 5.88
CA ARG A 149 -11.26 11.10 7.07
C ARG A 149 -10.90 12.59 7.12
N PRO A 150 -11.74 13.46 7.72
CA PRO A 150 -11.47 14.90 7.79
C PRO A 150 -10.11 15.27 8.43
N ASP A 151 -9.71 14.52 9.45
CA ASP A 151 -8.43 14.72 10.14
C ASP A 151 -7.22 14.34 9.25
N VAL A 152 -7.33 13.28 8.44
CA VAL A 152 -6.34 12.92 7.40
C VAL A 152 -6.28 14.00 6.31
N VAL A 153 -7.44 14.50 5.86
CA VAL A 153 -7.52 15.57 4.85
C VAL A 153 -6.81 16.84 5.31
N ALA A 154 -6.88 17.16 6.59
CA ALA A 154 -6.15 18.30 7.15
C ALA A 154 -4.62 18.16 6.98
N ILE A 155 -4.07 16.97 7.22
CA ILE A 155 -2.63 16.67 7.00
C ILE A 155 -2.29 16.70 5.49
N MET A 156 -3.16 16.16 4.62
CA MET A 156 -2.97 16.24 3.17
C MET A 156 -2.81 17.68 2.68
N ARG A 157 -3.64 18.61 3.19
CA ARG A 157 -3.55 20.03 2.84
C ARG A 157 -2.19 20.64 3.25
N GLN A 158 -1.64 20.22 4.40
CA GLN A 158 -0.31 20.65 4.84
C GLN A 158 0.80 20.08 3.92
N GLN A 159 0.73 18.78 3.60
CA GLN A 159 1.70 18.12 2.73
C GLN A 159 1.68 18.67 1.30
N ALA A 160 0.52 19.02 0.78
CA ALA A 160 0.34 19.63 -0.54
C ALA A 160 0.48 21.16 -0.53
N SER A 161 0.84 21.77 0.60
CA SER A 161 1.01 23.24 0.67
C SER A 161 2.18 23.68 -0.21
N PRO A 162 2.14 24.93 -0.77
CA PRO A 162 3.25 25.50 -1.54
C PRO A 162 4.59 25.44 -0.79
N GLU A 163 4.56 25.66 0.54
CA GLU A 163 5.76 25.60 1.37
C GLU A 163 6.32 24.17 1.45
N SER A 164 5.50 23.17 1.75
CA SER A 164 5.92 21.76 1.82
C SER A 164 6.43 21.26 0.47
N LEU A 165 5.75 21.62 -0.61
CA LEU A 165 6.19 21.28 -1.96
C LEU A 165 7.55 21.92 -2.30
N ALA A 166 7.75 23.20 -1.97
CA ALA A 166 8.98 23.92 -2.29
C ALA A 166 10.17 23.50 -1.43
N THR A 167 9.95 23.14 -0.15
CA THR A 167 11.04 22.88 0.81
C THR A 167 11.36 21.40 0.98
N PHE A 168 10.39 20.53 0.80
CA PHE A 168 10.56 19.09 1.05
C PHE A 168 10.42 18.23 -0.23
N TRP A 169 9.27 18.32 -0.93
CA TRP A 169 8.94 17.36 -1.97
C TRP A 169 9.61 17.61 -3.31
N ASN A 170 9.46 18.82 -3.89
CA ASN A 170 10.01 19.14 -5.20
C ASN A 170 11.54 19.08 -5.27
N PRO A 171 12.30 19.50 -4.22
CA PRO A 171 13.75 19.33 -4.23
C PRO A 171 14.20 17.87 -4.28
N ARG A 172 13.39 16.95 -3.73
CA ARG A 172 13.67 15.51 -3.70
C ARG A 172 13.26 14.79 -4.97
N PHE A 173 12.21 15.26 -5.61
CA PHE A 173 11.59 14.64 -6.78
C PHE A 173 11.35 15.68 -7.89
N PRO A 174 12.41 16.37 -8.40
CA PRO A 174 12.25 17.49 -9.32
C PRO A 174 11.55 17.06 -10.60
N GLY A 175 10.42 17.71 -10.91
CA GLY A 175 9.62 17.46 -12.11
C GLY A 175 8.89 16.11 -12.15
N GLN A 176 8.90 15.33 -11.05
CA GLN A 176 8.29 14.00 -11.02
C GLN A 176 6.91 13.98 -10.36
N ILE A 177 6.61 14.99 -9.52
CA ILE A 177 5.31 15.13 -8.85
C ILE A 177 4.35 15.86 -9.79
N SER A 178 3.08 15.47 -9.79
CA SER A 178 2.04 16.16 -10.57
C SER A 178 1.96 17.64 -10.18
N SER A 179 1.87 18.52 -11.17
CA SER A 179 1.60 19.96 -10.93
C SER A 179 0.18 20.22 -10.43
N HIS A 180 -0.71 19.24 -10.54
CA HIS A 180 -2.09 19.30 -10.08
C HIS A 180 -2.32 18.19 -9.05
N LEU A 181 -2.24 18.55 -7.77
CA LEU A 181 -2.53 17.63 -6.68
C LEU A 181 -4.02 17.71 -6.33
N VAL A 182 -4.62 16.54 -6.09
CA VAL A 182 -6.01 16.43 -5.64
C VAL A 182 -6.02 16.11 -4.16
N ILE A 183 -6.80 16.87 -3.39
CA ILE A 183 -7.05 16.61 -1.96
C ILE A 183 -8.33 15.78 -1.85
N ALA A 184 -8.33 14.82 -0.96
CA ALA A 184 -9.48 13.95 -0.75
C ALA A 184 -10.73 14.74 -0.30
N GLU A 185 -11.89 14.25 -0.72
CA GLU A 185 -13.18 14.62 -0.12
C GLU A 185 -13.23 14.08 1.32
N GLU A 186 -13.79 14.88 2.23
CA GLU A 186 -14.01 14.44 3.59
C GLU A 186 -15.13 13.39 3.64
N LEU A 187 -14.78 12.17 4.03
CA LEU A 187 -15.75 11.09 4.15
C LEU A 187 -16.64 11.30 5.37
N THR A 188 -17.95 11.25 5.17
CA THR A 188 -18.92 11.22 6.27
C THR A 188 -19.06 9.79 6.79
N GLY A 189 -18.70 9.57 8.04
CA GLY A 189 -18.62 8.24 8.65
C GLY A 189 -17.31 7.51 8.32
N ASP A 190 -17.23 6.24 8.70
CA ASP A 190 -16.01 5.45 8.64
C ASP A 190 -16.15 4.18 7.79
N VAL A 191 -17.16 4.10 6.90
CA VAL A 191 -17.44 2.91 6.10
C VAL A 191 -17.60 3.27 4.63
N ILE A 192 -16.90 2.54 3.77
CA ILE A 192 -17.09 2.51 2.32
C ILE A 192 -17.80 1.19 2.00
N ASP A 193 -18.97 1.28 1.36
CA ASP A 193 -19.65 0.08 0.86
C ASP A 193 -18.98 -0.41 -0.43
N LEU A 194 -18.63 -1.68 -0.47
CA LEU A 194 -18.14 -2.35 -1.66
C LEU A 194 -18.99 -3.60 -1.93
N GLU A 195 -19.96 -3.46 -2.82
CA GLU A 195 -20.90 -4.53 -3.19
C GLU A 195 -21.61 -5.17 -1.97
N GLY A 196 -21.96 -4.33 -0.99
CA GLY A 196 -22.62 -4.73 0.25
C GLY A 196 -21.66 -5.28 1.32
N HIS A 197 -20.35 -5.17 1.14
CA HIS A 197 -19.35 -5.45 2.17
C HIS A 197 -18.78 -4.15 2.73
N ASP A 198 -18.58 -4.12 4.02
CA ASP A 198 -17.97 -2.98 4.70
C ASP A 198 -16.45 -2.97 4.49
N VAL A 199 -15.92 -1.87 3.97
CA VAL A 199 -14.51 -1.47 4.07
C VAL A 199 -14.45 -0.38 5.12
N VAL A 200 -14.02 -0.74 6.32
CA VAL A 200 -14.08 0.12 7.51
C VAL A 200 -12.78 0.88 7.66
N ILE A 201 -12.84 2.22 7.71
CA ILE A 201 -11.71 3.07 8.04
C ILE A 201 -11.59 3.13 9.56
N VAL A 202 -10.52 2.59 10.10
CA VAL A 202 -10.28 2.52 11.54
C VAL A 202 -9.27 3.58 11.95
N PRO A 203 -9.67 4.61 12.71
CA PRO A 203 -8.73 5.61 13.19
C PRO A 203 -7.76 4.96 14.18
N LEU A 204 -6.47 5.18 13.99
CA LEU A 204 -5.38 4.64 14.80
C LEU A 204 -4.77 5.70 15.73
N GLY A 205 -4.99 6.98 15.44
CA GLY A 205 -4.35 8.09 16.13
C GLY A 205 -2.94 8.34 15.58
N PHE A 206 -1.98 8.48 16.48
CA PHE A 206 -0.60 8.74 16.10
C PHE A 206 0.15 7.43 15.77
N THR A 207 0.89 7.43 14.65
CA THR A 207 1.85 6.37 14.28
C THR A 207 3.18 6.99 13.82
N ASP A 208 3.52 6.92 12.55
CA ASP A 208 4.62 7.66 11.92
C ASP A 208 4.30 9.16 11.77
N THR A 209 3.02 9.51 11.78
CA THR A 209 2.45 10.87 11.82
C THR A 209 1.12 10.90 12.60
N ASP A 210 0.55 12.08 12.78
CA ASP A 210 -0.77 12.26 13.39
C ASP A 210 -1.90 11.76 12.45
N ASN A 211 -3.04 11.39 13.05
CA ASN A 211 -4.29 11.08 12.36
C ASN A 211 -4.18 9.94 11.33
N THR A 212 -3.37 8.93 11.65
CA THR A 212 -3.26 7.72 10.81
C THR A 212 -4.49 6.84 10.94
N THR A 213 -4.84 6.16 9.87
CA THR A 213 -5.90 5.16 9.81
C THR A 213 -5.40 3.87 9.17
N CYS A 214 -6.12 2.78 9.38
CA CYS A 214 -6.03 1.60 8.53
C CYS A 214 -7.40 1.27 7.94
N LEU A 215 -7.43 0.55 6.82
CA LEU A 215 -8.67 0.00 6.30
C LEU A 215 -8.82 -1.45 6.73
N HIS A 216 -9.93 -1.76 7.39
CA HIS A 216 -10.28 -3.13 7.80
C HIS A 216 -11.44 -3.65 6.96
N VAL A 217 -11.29 -4.84 6.38
CA VAL A 217 -12.31 -5.54 5.60
C VAL A 217 -12.68 -6.82 6.33
N PRO A 218 -13.67 -6.79 7.24
CA PRO A 218 -14.00 -7.92 8.13
C PRO A 218 -14.33 -9.21 7.37
N SER A 219 -15.05 -9.10 6.26
CA SER A 219 -15.52 -10.26 5.47
C SER A 219 -14.37 -11.14 4.95
N ILE A 220 -13.20 -10.55 4.70
CA ILE A 220 -12.00 -11.27 4.24
C ILE A 220 -10.85 -11.23 5.24
N GLY A 221 -11.03 -10.59 6.41
CA GLY A 221 -10.02 -10.47 7.46
C GLY A 221 -8.76 -9.71 7.02
N LEU A 222 -8.90 -8.73 6.13
CA LEU A 222 -7.81 -7.92 5.61
C LEU A 222 -7.69 -6.63 6.41
N ILE A 223 -6.44 -6.23 6.73
CA ILE A 223 -6.09 -4.86 7.11
C ILE A 223 -5.11 -4.29 6.07
N VAL A 224 -5.40 -3.11 5.54
CA VAL A 224 -4.43 -2.27 4.83
C VAL A 224 -3.96 -1.21 5.82
N ALA A 225 -2.73 -1.37 6.28
CA ALA A 225 -2.22 -0.69 7.47
C ALA A 225 -1.65 0.72 7.20
N GLY A 226 -1.40 1.06 5.93
CA GLY A 226 -0.57 2.22 5.64
C GLY A 226 0.75 2.15 6.41
N ASP A 227 1.23 3.28 6.89
CA ASP A 227 2.49 3.37 7.63
C ASP A 227 2.37 3.07 9.13
N ALA A 228 1.20 2.59 9.57
CA ALA A 228 1.09 2.06 10.93
C ALA A 228 1.89 0.75 11.11
N ALA A 229 2.11 -0.04 10.04
CA ALA A 229 2.98 -1.22 10.05
C ALA A 229 3.90 -1.24 8.83
N TYR A 230 5.11 -1.78 9.01
CA TYR A 230 6.16 -1.88 7.99
C TYR A 230 6.55 -3.33 7.76
N ASN A 231 7.08 -3.65 6.57
CA ASN A 231 7.43 -5.03 6.22
C ASN A 231 8.80 -5.13 5.55
N GLY A 232 9.84 -5.37 6.35
CA GLY A 232 11.23 -5.44 5.87
C GLY A 232 11.82 -4.09 5.46
N VAL A 233 11.27 -3.00 5.99
CA VAL A 233 11.67 -1.61 5.76
C VAL A 233 11.81 -0.93 7.13
N HIS A 234 12.88 -0.16 7.35
CA HIS A 234 13.06 0.60 8.57
C HIS A 234 11.95 1.64 8.75
N LEU A 235 11.33 1.66 9.92
CA LEU A 235 10.26 2.58 10.27
C LEU A 235 10.78 4.04 10.30
N ARG A 236 9.92 4.96 9.86
CA ARG A 236 10.19 6.39 9.97
C ARG A 236 9.70 6.92 11.33
N LEU A 237 10.63 7.05 12.28
CA LEU A 237 10.35 7.49 13.65
C LEU A 237 10.67 8.98 13.89
N VAL A 238 10.84 9.77 12.83
CA VAL A 238 11.22 11.19 12.95
C VAL A 238 10.18 11.99 13.71
N GLU A 239 8.90 11.79 13.45
CA GLU A 239 7.80 12.45 14.15
C GLU A 239 7.48 11.77 15.49
N SER A 240 7.91 10.50 15.66
CA SER A 240 7.81 9.72 16.91
C SER A 240 9.04 9.88 17.81
N ASN A 241 9.70 11.06 17.78
CA ASN A 241 10.94 11.32 18.52
C ASN A 241 10.76 11.34 20.04
N GLN A 242 9.54 11.52 20.54
CA GLN A 242 9.21 11.44 21.96
C GLN A 242 8.72 10.04 22.35
N GLN A 243 9.02 9.60 23.58
CA GLN A 243 8.59 8.30 24.09
C GLN A 243 7.07 8.15 24.04
N GLY A 244 6.31 9.17 24.46
CA GLY A 244 4.84 9.14 24.44
C GLY A 244 4.28 8.83 23.05
N LYS A 245 4.84 9.44 22.00
CA LYS A 245 4.43 9.21 20.61
C LYS A 245 4.69 7.76 20.17
N ARG A 246 5.80 7.17 20.58
CA ARG A 246 6.08 5.75 20.30
C ARG A 246 5.14 4.80 21.05
N GLN A 247 4.70 5.17 22.25
CA GLN A 247 3.69 4.40 22.99
C GLN A 247 2.30 4.51 22.35
N GLU A 248 1.93 5.68 21.82
CA GLU A 248 0.71 5.84 21.01
C GLU A 248 0.76 4.93 19.77
N TRP A 249 1.91 4.86 19.07
CA TRP A 249 2.07 3.95 17.93
C TRP A 249 1.95 2.47 18.33
N ILE A 250 2.54 2.08 19.45
CA ILE A 250 2.37 0.71 19.98
C ILE A 250 0.89 0.41 20.26
N ALA A 251 0.14 1.35 20.84
CA ALA A 251 -1.29 1.20 21.08
C ALA A 251 -2.09 1.09 19.76
N ALA A 252 -1.70 1.81 18.72
CA ALA A 252 -2.27 1.66 17.38
C ALA A 252 -2.06 0.26 16.80
N LEU A 253 -0.86 -0.31 16.97
CA LEU A 253 -0.55 -1.69 16.59
C LEU A 253 -1.38 -2.71 17.39
N ASP A 254 -1.56 -2.49 18.69
CA ASP A 254 -2.40 -3.35 19.56
C ASP A 254 -3.87 -3.27 19.13
N LYS A 255 -4.35 -2.09 18.73
CA LYS A 255 -5.70 -1.92 18.17
C LYS A 255 -5.88 -2.71 16.88
N MET A 256 -4.92 -2.66 15.93
CA MET A 256 -4.98 -3.47 14.71
C MET A 256 -4.98 -4.97 15.01
N GLU A 257 -4.14 -5.43 15.93
CA GLU A 257 -4.07 -6.84 16.35
C GLU A 257 -5.40 -7.34 16.95
N SER A 258 -6.10 -6.47 17.72
CA SER A 258 -7.40 -6.80 18.32
C SER A 258 -8.50 -7.08 17.31
N LEU A 259 -8.35 -6.60 16.05
CA LEU A 259 -9.26 -6.89 14.94
C LEU A 259 -9.06 -8.31 14.36
N LYS A 260 -8.04 -9.05 14.82
CA LYS A 260 -7.73 -10.44 14.45
C LYS A 260 -7.63 -10.64 12.93
N PRO A 261 -6.79 -9.85 12.24
CA PRO A 261 -6.67 -9.94 10.80
C PRO A 261 -6.07 -11.29 10.36
N ARG A 262 -6.45 -11.73 9.16
CA ARG A 262 -5.81 -12.87 8.47
C ARG A 262 -4.69 -12.42 7.53
N ALA A 263 -4.76 -11.17 7.06
CA ALA A 263 -3.74 -10.54 6.23
C ALA A 263 -3.56 -9.08 6.65
N VAL A 264 -2.32 -8.57 6.59
CA VAL A 264 -1.99 -7.16 6.86
C VAL A 264 -1.01 -6.68 5.81
N VAL A 265 -1.42 -5.66 5.04
CA VAL A 265 -0.60 -5.00 4.03
C VAL A 265 0.02 -3.75 4.63
N ALA A 266 1.34 -3.66 4.63
CA ALA A 266 2.09 -2.47 5.07
C ALA A 266 2.13 -1.41 3.98
N GLY A 267 2.17 -0.11 4.32
CA GLY A 267 2.36 0.99 3.37
C GLY A 267 3.74 0.94 2.71
N HIS A 268 4.77 0.62 3.50
CA HIS A 268 6.11 0.33 2.99
C HIS A 268 6.48 -1.13 3.21
N LYS A 269 6.72 -1.86 2.12
CA LYS A 269 7.10 -3.27 2.19
C LYS A 269 8.16 -3.63 1.15
N ARG A 270 9.02 -4.59 1.50
CA ARG A 270 9.93 -5.20 0.54
C ARG A 270 9.12 -5.99 -0.49
N ILE A 271 9.44 -5.82 -1.77
CA ILE A 271 8.86 -6.62 -2.86
C ILE A 271 9.07 -8.12 -2.56
N GLY A 272 8.01 -8.90 -2.72
CA GLY A 272 8.01 -10.35 -2.49
C GLY A 272 7.76 -10.79 -1.05
N ASN A 273 7.74 -9.88 -0.06
CA ASN A 273 7.34 -10.24 1.29
C ASN A 273 5.84 -10.54 1.36
N GLU A 274 5.46 -11.53 2.19
CA GLU A 274 4.07 -11.90 2.43
C GLU A 274 3.32 -10.85 3.25
N ASP A 275 2.02 -10.70 3.03
CA ASP A 275 1.13 -9.82 3.78
C ASP A 275 0.58 -10.54 5.04
N SER A 276 1.48 -10.91 5.91
CA SER A 276 1.20 -11.67 7.14
C SER A 276 0.86 -10.74 8.32
N PRO A 277 -0.10 -11.10 9.18
CA PRO A 277 -0.39 -10.35 10.41
C PRO A 277 0.83 -10.22 11.36
N ARG A 278 1.83 -11.06 11.23
CA ARG A 278 3.07 -11.00 12.03
C ARG A 278 3.79 -9.65 11.95
N ILE A 279 3.59 -8.89 10.85
CA ILE A 279 4.22 -7.57 10.69
C ILE A 279 3.79 -6.58 11.78
N ILE A 280 2.63 -6.77 12.39
CA ILE A 280 2.17 -5.98 13.55
C ILE A 280 3.14 -6.18 14.73
N ALA A 281 3.42 -7.43 15.07
CA ALA A 281 4.36 -7.77 16.16
C ALA A 281 5.81 -7.37 15.81
N GLU A 282 6.21 -7.51 14.54
CA GLU A 282 7.54 -7.10 14.06
C GLU A 282 7.72 -5.58 14.15
N SER A 283 6.73 -4.78 13.73
CA SER A 283 6.76 -3.32 13.86
C SER A 283 6.80 -2.89 15.33
N ARG A 284 5.98 -3.52 16.19
CA ARG A 284 5.99 -3.28 17.64
C ARG A 284 7.36 -3.59 18.25
N LYS A 285 7.95 -4.72 17.86
CA LYS A 285 9.30 -5.10 18.31
C LYS A 285 10.35 -4.09 17.86
N TYR A 286 10.28 -3.63 16.61
CA TYR A 286 11.20 -2.62 16.09
C TYR A 286 11.13 -1.32 16.90
N ILE A 287 9.94 -0.81 17.21
CA ILE A 287 9.76 0.39 18.03
C ILE A 287 10.37 0.21 19.42
N ARG A 288 10.12 -0.95 20.08
CA ARG A 288 10.68 -1.26 21.40
C ARG A 288 12.21 -1.41 21.38
N ASP A 289 12.77 -2.03 20.36
CA ASP A 289 14.22 -2.14 20.20
C ASP A 289 14.86 -0.78 19.98
N PHE A 290 14.25 0.06 19.13
CA PHE A 290 14.72 1.42 18.90
C PHE A 290 14.68 2.25 20.20
N GLU A 291 13.60 2.17 20.98
CA GLU A 291 13.46 2.86 22.25
C GLU A 291 14.50 2.39 23.28
N ARG A 292 14.67 1.08 23.44
CA ARG A 292 15.68 0.50 24.33
C ARG A 292 17.10 0.93 23.95
N LEU A 293 17.43 0.90 22.67
CA LEU A 293 18.75 1.33 22.18
C LEU A 293 18.93 2.84 22.29
N ALA A 294 17.88 3.62 22.09
CA ALA A 294 17.93 5.06 22.33
C ALA A 294 18.29 5.42 23.79
N MET A 295 17.90 4.61 24.77
CA MET A 295 18.28 4.82 26.16
C MET A 295 19.74 4.43 26.48
N THR A 296 20.33 3.50 25.72
CA THR A 296 21.65 2.90 26.02
C THR A 296 22.78 3.39 25.11
N THR A 297 22.47 4.15 24.07
CA THR A 297 23.45 4.78 23.16
C THR A 297 23.58 6.27 23.46
N THR A 298 24.73 6.85 23.13
CA THR A 298 25.01 8.27 23.36
C THR A 298 24.81 9.10 22.10
N THR A 299 25.15 8.55 20.93
CA THR A 299 25.13 9.27 19.66
C THR A 299 24.13 8.67 18.67
N ALA A 300 23.72 9.47 17.67
CA ALA A 300 22.90 9.01 16.55
C ALA A 300 23.59 7.88 15.78
N GLN A 301 24.92 7.95 15.62
CA GLN A 301 25.71 6.92 14.95
C GLN A 301 25.65 5.59 15.71
N GLU A 302 25.84 5.59 17.02
CA GLU A 302 25.73 4.36 17.83
C GLU A 302 24.33 3.73 17.74
N LEU A 303 23.28 4.54 17.85
CA LEU A 303 21.90 4.07 17.72
C LEU A 303 21.64 3.45 16.33
N TYR A 304 22.08 4.15 15.29
CA TYR A 304 21.98 3.68 13.91
C TYR A 304 22.67 2.33 13.71
N ASP A 305 23.94 2.22 14.14
CA ASP A 305 24.75 1.02 13.99
C ASP A 305 24.17 -0.17 14.76
N GLN A 306 23.63 0.06 15.97
CA GLN A 306 22.99 -1.00 16.76
C GLN A 306 21.70 -1.49 16.13
N MET A 307 20.89 -0.58 15.58
CA MET A 307 19.66 -0.95 14.84
C MET A 307 19.99 -1.73 13.56
N LEU A 308 21.04 -1.36 12.83
CA LEU A 308 21.48 -2.13 11.65
C LEU A 308 21.94 -3.55 12.00
N LYS A 309 22.55 -3.76 13.17
CA LYS A 309 22.89 -5.11 13.63
C LYS A 309 21.67 -5.97 13.93
N LEU A 310 20.60 -5.38 14.46
CA LEU A 310 19.34 -6.10 14.73
C LEU A 310 18.52 -6.35 13.46
N TYR A 311 18.58 -5.43 12.48
CA TYR A 311 17.79 -5.45 11.26
C TYR A 311 18.65 -5.27 10.00
N PRO A 312 19.66 -6.15 9.77
CA PRO A 312 20.71 -5.93 8.76
C PRO A 312 20.19 -5.94 7.32
N GLY A 313 19.08 -6.63 7.08
CA GLY A 313 18.50 -6.79 5.77
C GLY A 313 17.38 -5.78 5.44
N TRP A 314 17.00 -4.90 6.34
CA TRP A 314 15.88 -3.99 6.12
C TRP A 314 16.26 -2.83 5.20
N LEU A 315 15.30 -2.41 4.36
CA LEU A 315 15.45 -1.29 3.44
C LEU A 315 15.26 0.06 4.16
N ASN A 316 15.53 1.17 3.46
CA ASN A 316 15.31 2.54 3.96
C ASN A 316 16.21 2.93 5.16
N ARG A 317 17.49 2.67 5.04
CA ARG A 317 18.49 3.09 6.05
C ARG A 317 18.49 4.60 6.31
N GLY A 318 18.11 5.40 5.30
CA GLY A 318 17.96 6.84 5.44
C GLY A 318 16.89 7.26 6.45
N ALA A 319 15.75 6.56 6.53
CA ALA A 319 14.74 6.82 7.56
C ALA A 319 15.24 6.46 8.95
N LEU A 320 15.94 5.34 9.09
CA LEU A 320 16.58 4.98 10.37
C LEU A 320 17.58 6.05 10.81
N TRP A 321 18.44 6.54 9.89
CA TRP A 321 19.39 7.60 10.19
C TRP A 321 18.72 8.89 10.64
N SER A 322 17.70 9.35 9.89
CA SER A 322 16.94 10.54 10.27
C SER A 322 16.26 10.37 11.64
N SER A 323 15.70 9.17 11.90
CA SER A 323 15.07 8.85 13.19
C SER A 323 16.07 8.85 14.35
N ALA A 324 17.27 8.31 14.14
CA ALA A 324 18.34 8.31 15.15
C ALA A 324 18.77 9.75 15.48
N ARG A 325 18.94 10.62 14.47
CA ARG A 325 19.26 12.04 14.68
C ARG A 325 18.15 12.83 15.36
N ALA A 326 16.89 12.52 15.08
CA ALA A 326 15.77 13.21 15.72
C ALA A 326 15.69 12.97 17.24
N ILE A 327 16.35 11.92 17.75
CA ILE A 327 16.38 11.57 19.19
C ILE A 327 17.72 11.95 19.85
N LYS A 328 18.80 11.97 19.09
CA LYS A 328 20.19 12.14 19.61
C LYS A 328 20.82 13.47 19.18
N THR A 329 20.02 14.51 19.06
CA THR A 329 20.49 15.89 18.81
C THR A 329 21.13 16.51 20.05
#